data_7c60c2da8b15e5a05d34c021d942e776
#
_entry.id   7c60c2da8b15e5a05d34c021d942e776
#
_cell.length_a   1.000
_cell.length_b   1.000
_cell.length_c   1.000
_cell.angle_alpha   90.00
_cell.angle_beta   90.00
_cell.angle_gamma   90.00
#
_symmetry.space_group_name_H-M   'P 1'
#
loop_
_entity.id
_entity.type
_entity.pdbx_description
1 polymer ?
#
loop_
_entity_poly.entity_id
_entity_poly.type
_entity_poly.pdbx_seq_one_letter_code
_entity_poly.pdbx_strand_id
1 'polypeptide(L)'
;HSLAAYESSDIAIIKEGAKFNDNSFFIGPGTGLGAALLIGDNNVIPTEIGNTTGLTKALLKNYSIDNSDHFRTLEDVLSGKAISDIYEYKTGERLSSEDIVQRYGSDDEMANYVIDGFIKSLAETISDMALTFISGRGIYIAGGLIRSIFQIMDKEKFIEYFYGDKKLVHLQILEMIKIGIV
;
A
#
# COMPACT_ATOMS: atom_id res chain seq x y z
N HIS A 1 12.96 3.27 -11.60
CA HIS A 1 12.39 4.34 -12.44
C HIS A 1 12.33 5.61 -11.60
N SER A 2 12.93 6.69 -12.09
CA SER A 2 12.88 7.99 -11.40
C SER A 2 11.55 8.71 -11.70
N LEU A 3 11.09 9.59 -10.79
CA LEU A 3 9.94 10.47 -11.04
C LEU A 3 10.06 11.26 -12.35
N ALA A 4 11.28 11.56 -12.80
CA ALA A 4 11.56 12.20 -14.07
C ALA A 4 11.14 11.36 -15.31
N ALA A 5 10.88 10.06 -15.13
CA ALA A 5 10.40 9.18 -16.20
C ALA A 5 8.86 9.20 -16.36
N TYR A 6 8.14 9.82 -15.43
CA TYR A 6 6.69 9.96 -15.49
C TYR A 6 6.34 11.42 -15.77
N GLU A 7 5.64 11.69 -16.86
CA GLU A 7 4.99 12.97 -17.06
C GLU A 7 3.90 13.15 -15.98
N SER A 8 3.62 14.37 -15.57
CA SER A 8 2.61 14.65 -14.52
C SER A 8 1.20 14.14 -14.90
N SER A 9 0.94 13.91 -16.18
CA SER A 9 -0.29 13.30 -16.71
C SER A 9 -0.43 11.80 -16.42
N ASP A 10 0.66 11.11 -16.07
CA ASP A 10 0.66 9.66 -15.87
C ASP A 10 0.43 9.28 -14.39
N ILE A 11 0.33 10.27 -13.51
CA ILE A 11 0.12 10.06 -12.07
C ILE A 11 -1.35 10.25 -11.73
N ALA A 12 -2.01 9.18 -11.33
CA ALA A 12 -3.37 9.25 -10.77
C ALA A 12 -3.30 9.63 -9.29
N ILE A 13 -3.87 10.80 -8.93
CA ILE A 13 -3.83 11.30 -7.56
C ILE A 13 -4.92 10.64 -6.71
N ILE A 14 -4.52 10.06 -5.58
CA ILE A 14 -5.41 9.57 -4.53
C ILE A 14 -5.69 10.70 -3.53
N LYS A 15 -4.64 11.37 -3.08
CA LYS A 15 -4.68 12.44 -2.09
C LYS A 15 -3.76 13.58 -2.51
N GLU A 16 -4.29 14.78 -2.53
CA GLU A 16 -3.48 15.98 -2.71
C GLU A 16 -2.60 16.28 -1.49
N GLY A 17 -1.54 17.05 -1.71
CA GLY A 17 -0.62 17.48 -0.67
C GLY A 17 0.27 18.62 -1.15
N ALA A 18 1.02 19.21 -0.22
CA ALA A 18 1.94 20.31 -0.49
C ALA A 18 3.39 19.83 -0.35
N LYS A 19 4.20 20.04 -1.39
CA LYS A 19 5.63 19.73 -1.31
C LYS A 19 6.30 20.59 -0.24
N PHE A 20 7.00 19.96 0.73
CA PHE A 20 7.77 20.65 1.78
C PHE A 20 9.23 20.17 1.91
N ASN A 21 9.62 19.12 1.18
CA ASN A 21 11.00 18.71 0.99
C ASN A 21 11.15 17.94 -0.34
N ASP A 22 12.33 17.38 -0.62
CA ASP A 22 12.62 16.66 -1.86
C ASP A 22 12.63 15.13 -1.70
N ASN A 23 12.10 14.59 -0.60
CA ASN A 23 12.01 13.16 -0.39
C ASN A 23 10.71 12.60 -1.00
N SER A 24 10.85 11.52 -1.76
CA SER A 24 9.72 10.72 -2.29
C SER A 24 9.88 9.26 -1.89
N PHE A 25 8.80 8.62 -1.51
CA PHE A 25 8.80 7.19 -1.25
C PHE A 25 8.00 6.46 -2.34
N PHE A 26 8.58 5.41 -2.87
CA PHE A 26 7.94 4.54 -3.86
C PHE A 26 7.69 3.17 -3.26
N ILE A 27 6.51 2.62 -3.48
CA ILE A 27 6.15 1.27 -3.03
C ILE A 27 5.38 0.57 -4.15
N GLY A 28 5.70 -0.70 -4.41
CA GLY A 28 5.11 -1.48 -5.49
C GLY A 28 4.71 -2.87 -5.02
N PRO A 29 3.48 -3.07 -4.53
CA PRO A 29 2.96 -4.40 -4.31
C PRO A 29 2.63 -5.06 -5.65
N GLY A 30 3.53 -5.93 -6.07
CA GLY A 30 3.40 -6.80 -7.24
C GLY A 30 3.36 -8.26 -6.81
N THR A 31 4.09 -9.16 -7.48
CA THR A 31 4.27 -10.55 -7.00
C THR A 31 4.87 -10.58 -5.60
N GLY A 32 5.86 -9.71 -5.32
CA GLY A 32 6.39 -9.40 -4.00
C GLY A 32 6.11 -7.94 -3.65
N LEU A 33 6.86 -7.38 -2.69
CA LEU A 33 6.75 -5.99 -2.26
C LEU A 33 8.10 -5.26 -2.43
N GLY A 34 8.21 -4.44 -3.47
CA GLY A 34 9.37 -3.58 -3.70
C GLY A 34 9.15 -2.17 -3.15
N ALA A 35 10.21 -1.52 -2.64
CA ALA A 35 10.14 -0.11 -2.32
C ALA A 35 11.50 0.58 -2.43
N ALA A 36 11.47 1.90 -2.61
CA ALA A 36 12.65 2.74 -2.68
C ALA A 36 12.36 4.16 -2.18
N LEU A 37 13.37 4.80 -1.61
CA LEU A 37 13.36 6.21 -1.26
C LEU A 37 14.13 7.00 -2.32
N LEU A 38 13.57 8.08 -2.82
CA LEU A 38 14.25 9.05 -3.67
C LEU A 38 14.50 10.33 -2.87
N ILE A 39 15.75 10.73 -2.75
CA ILE A 39 16.18 11.98 -2.10
C ILE A 39 16.67 12.93 -3.19
N GLY A 40 16.01 14.08 -3.28
CA GLY A 40 16.26 15.01 -4.41
C GLY A 40 15.80 14.39 -5.73
N ASP A 41 16.51 14.67 -6.81
CA ASP A 41 16.12 14.23 -8.14
C ASP A 41 16.78 12.92 -8.60
N ASN A 42 17.92 12.54 -8.00
CA ASN A 42 18.75 11.46 -8.55
C ASN A 42 19.25 10.44 -7.53
N ASN A 43 19.09 10.67 -6.23
CA ASN A 43 19.62 9.75 -5.22
C ASN A 43 18.56 8.72 -4.81
N VAL A 44 18.60 7.55 -5.46
CA VAL A 44 17.68 6.44 -5.18
C VAL A 44 18.31 5.50 -4.17
N ILE A 45 17.64 5.30 -3.05
CA ILE A 45 18.01 4.35 -1.99
C ILE A 45 17.05 3.18 -2.06
N PRO A 46 17.49 1.98 -2.53
CA PRO A 46 16.65 0.80 -2.50
C PRO A 46 16.43 0.34 -1.06
N THR A 47 15.28 -0.30 -0.81
CA THR A 47 14.95 -0.87 0.49
C THR A 47 14.50 -2.31 0.35
N GLU A 48 14.70 -3.11 1.39
CA GLU A 48 14.18 -4.47 1.53
C GLU A 48 12.99 -4.50 2.51
N ILE A 49 12.12 -3.48 2.46
CA ILE A 49 11.00 -3.34 3.38
C ILE A 49 10.04 -4.53 3.31
N GLY A 50 9.88 -5.15 2.13
CA GLY A 50 9.06 -6.34 1.94
C GLY A 50 9.48 -7.50 2.85
N ASN A 51 10.76 -7.61 3.15
CA ASN A 51 11.33 -8.67 4.00
C ASN A 51 11.34 -8.32 5.50
N THR A 52 10.80 -7.17 5.91
CA THR A 52 10.71 -6.80 7.32
C THR A 52 9.54 -7.49 8.02
N THR A 53 9.65 -7.67 9.35
CA THR A 53 8.66 -8.39 10.16
C THR A 53 7.87 -7.47 11.10
N GLY A 54 8.31 -6.22 11.28
CA GLY A 54 7.81 -5.33 12.35
C GLY A 54 6.32 -4.97 12.24
N LEU A 55 5.81 -4.79 11.02
CA LEU A 55 4.41 -4.42 10.79
C LEU A 55 3.49 -5.63 10.57
N THR A 56 4.03 -6.78 10.18
CA THR A 56 3.27 -7.95 9.72
C THR A 56 2.18 -8.36 10.70
N LYS A 57 2.52 -8.51 11.99
CA LYS A 57 1.57 -8.94 13.02
C LYS A 57 0.42 -7.94 13.22
N ALA A 58 0.67 -6.65 13.09
CA ALA A 58 -0.37 -5.62 13.19
C ALA A 58 -1.30 -5.68 11.98
N LEU A 59 -0.75 -5.81 10.78
CA LEU A 59 -1.50 -5.85 9.53
C LEU A 59 -2.33 -7.13 9.35
N LEU A 60 -1.89 -8.27 9.90
CA LEU A 60 -2.67 -9.52 9.89
C LEU A 60 -4.04 -9.38 10.57
N LYS A 61 -4.18 -8.44 11.51
CA LYS A 61 -5.47 -8.13 12.13
C LYS A 61 -6.49 -7.59 11.13
N ASN A 62 -6.05 -6.92 10.07
CA ASN A 62 -6.93 -6.42 9.00
C ASN A 62 -7.59 -7.56 8.22
N TYR A 63 -7.05 -8.78 8.35
CA TYR A 63 -7.58 -10.01 7.77
C TYR A 63 -8.15 -10.96 8.83
N SER A 64 -8.33 -10.50 10.09
CA SER A 64 -8.71 -11.32 11.25
C SER A 64 -7.86 -12.60 11.35
N ILE A 65 -6.55 -12.43 11.24
CA ILE A 65 -5.54 -13.47 11.47
C ILE A 65 -4.72 -13.04 12.67
N ASP A 66 -4.90 -13.73 13.81
CA ASP A 66 -4.25 -13.33 15.07
C ASP A 66 -2.78 -13.72 15.11
N ASN A 67 -2.45 -14.90 14.61
CA ASN A 67 -1.08 -15.38 14.53
C ASN A 67 -0.98 -16.46 13.46
N SER A 68 0.06 -16.40 12.64
CA SER A 68 0.31 -17.44 11.63
C SER A 68 1.79 -17.52 11.30
N ASP A 69 2.34 -18.73 11.28
CA ASP A 69 3.70 -19.00 10.81
C ASP A 69 3.82 -18.91 9.28
N HIS A 70 2.70 -18.81 8.55
CA HIS A 70 2.67 -18.67 7.09
C HIS A 70 2.95 -17.24 6.63
N PHE A 71 2.64 -16.23 7.46
CA PHE A 71 2.76 -14.82 7.11
C PHE A 71 3.76 -14.15 8.04
N ARG A 72 5.04 -14.09 7.63
CA ARG A 72 6.14 -13.63 8.48
C ARG A 72 6.66 -12.25 8.13
N THR A 73 6.68 -11.92 6.84
CA THR A 73 7.23 -10.69 6.31
C THR A 73 6.15 -9.75 5.84
N LEU A 74 6.51 -8.49 5.62
CA LEU A 74 5.55 -7.50 5.13
C LEU A 74 5.00 -7.88 3.76
N GLU A 75 5.81 -8.48 2.87
CA GLU A 75 5.31 -8.93 1.56
C GLU A 75 4.33 -10.10 1.65
N ASP A 76 4.38 -10.93 2.70
CA ASP A 76 3.40 -12.01 2.93
C ASP A 76 2.00 -11.48 3.27
N VAL A 77 1.86 -10.19 3.59
CA VAL A 77 0.57 -9.54 3.90
C VAL A 77 0.22 -8.38 2.99
N LEU A 78 1.20 -7.91 2.18
CA LEU A 78 1.05 -6.73 1.34
C LEU A 78 1.68 -6.91 -0.04
N SER A 79 1.24 -7.92 -0.77
CA SER A 79 1.62 -8.17 -2.17
C SER A 79 0.48 -8.82 -2.94
N GLY A 80 0.61 -8.95 -4.26
CA GLY A 80 -0.35 -9.72 -5.06
C GLY A 80 -0.37 -11.20 -4.64
N LYS A 81 0.81 -11.78 -4.34
CA LYS A 81 0.88 -13.14 -3.78
C LYS A 81 0.15 -13.23 -2.45
N ALA A 82 0.29 -12.21 -1.58
CA ALA A 82 -0.40 -12.18 -0.29
C ALA A 82 -1.93 -12.22 -0.43
N ILE A 83 -2.51 -11.51 -1.40
CA ILE A 83 -3.96 -11.56 -1.69
C ILE A 83 -4.40 -13.00 -1.96
N SER A 84 -3.67 -13.73 -2.84
CA SER A 84 -3.96 -15.12 -3.16
C SER A 84 -3.79 -16.05 -1.95
N ASP A 85 -2.69 -15.90 -1.22
CA ASP A 85 -2.37 -16.76 -0.07
C ASP A 85 -3.34 -16.56 1.10
N ILE A 86 -3.77 -15.31 1.36
CA ILE A 86 -4.75 -15.01 2.41
C ILE A 86 -6.14 -15.51 2.01
N TYR A 87 -6.53 -15.36 0.75
CA TYR A 87 -7.79 -15.92 0.25
C TYR A 87 -7.81 -17.45 0.41
N GLU A 88 -6.75 -18.13 -0.04
CA GLU A 88 -6.61 -19.57 0.13
C GLU A 88 -6.61 -20.00 1.61
N TYR A 89 -5.91 -19.27 2.47
CA TYR A 89 -5.89 -19.53 3.92
C TYR A 89 -7.29 -19.46 4.55
N LYS A 90 -8.14 -18.56 4.06
CA LYS A 90 -9.50 -18.35 4.57
C LYS A 90 -10.54 -19.31 3.99
N THR A 91 -10.38 -19.70 2.72
CA THR A 91 -11.41 -20.46 1.99
C THR A 91 -11.01 -21.90 1.70
N GLY A 92 -9.71 -22.18 1.69
CA GLY A 92 -9.16 -23.44 1.16
C GLY A 92 -9.10 -23.49 -0.38
N GLU A 93 -9.57 -22.46 -1.08
CA GLU A 93 -9.54 -22.35 -2.55
C GLU A 93 -8.44 -21.37 -2.98
N ARG A 94 -7.63 -21.77 -3.96
CA ARG A 94 -6.60 -20.91 -4.53
C ARG A 94 -7.11 -20.20 -5.78
N LEU A 95 -7.07 -18.88 -5.73
CA LEU A 95 -7.35 -17.99 -6.86
C LEU A 95 -6.16 -17.07 -7.13
N SER A 96 -6.05 -16.56 -8.35
CA SER A 96 -5.08 -15.49 -8.65
C SER A 96 -5.50 -14.17 -8.00
N SER A 97 -4.54 -13.30 -7.73
CA SER A 97 -4.86 -11.96 -7.21
C SER A 97 -5.75 -11.16 -8.18
N GLU A 98 -5.56 -11.36 -9.47
CA GLU A 98 -6.35 -10.75 -10.53
C GLU A 98 -7.81 -11.21 -10.47
N ASP A 99 -8.06 -12.51 -10.31
CA ASP A 99 -9.41 -13.07 -10.20
C ASP A 99 -10.11 -12.58 -8.92
N ILE A 100 -9.38 -12.50 -7.80
CA ILE A 100 -9.92 -11.98 -6.54
C ILE A 100 -10.29 -10.50 -6.67
N VAL A 101 -9.43 -9.69 -7.30
CA VAL A 101 -9.73 -8.27 -7.57
C VAL A 101 -10.93 -8.10 -8.51
N GLN A 102 -11.11 -8.98 -9.51
CA GLN A 102 -12.29 -8.95 -10.37
C GLN A 102 -13.59 -9.27 -9.62
N ARG A 103 -13.52 -10.08 -8.56
CA ARG A 103 -14.67 -10.41 -7.72
C ARG A 103 -14.98 -9.35 -6.66
N TYR A 104 -14.09 -8.39 -6.45
CA TYR A 104 -14.33 -7.30 -5.51
C TYR A 104 -15.53 -6.45 -5.95
N GLY A 105 -16.44 -6.17 -5.03
CA GLY A 105 -17.71 -5.50 -5.30
C GLY A 105 -18.82 -6.43 -5.82
N SER A 106 -18.55 -7.75 -5.94
CA SER A 106 -19.54 -8.77 -6.25
C SER A 106 -20.10 -9.42 -4.98
N ASP A 107 -20.89 -10.49 -5.15
CA ASP A 107 -21.44 -11.30 -4.04
C ASP A 107 -20.39 -12.22 -3.37
N ASP A 108 -19.14 -12.21 -3.82
CA ASP A 108 -18.03 -12.92 -3.16
C ASP A 108 -17.57 -12.15 -1.92
N GLU A 109 -18.18 -12.47 -0.77
CA GLU A 109 -17.88 -11.82 0.50
C GLU A 109 -16.42 -11.96 0.91
N MET A 110 -15.78 -13.10 0.57
CA MET A 110 -14.38 -13.33 0.95
C MET A 110 -13.42 -12.52 0.07
N ALA A 111 -13.70 -12.38 -1.23
CA ALA A 111 -12.92 -11.50 -2.10
C ALA A 111 -13.01 -10.04 -1.61
N ASN A 112 -14.21 -9.58 -1.27
CA ASN A 112 -14.43 -8.25 -0.69
C ASN A 112 -13.62 -8.07 0.60
N TYR A 113 -13.68 -9.05 1.49
CA TYR A 113 -12.98 -9.00 2.77
C TYR A 113 -11.45 -8.95 2.61
N VAL A 114 -10.88 -9.77 1.73
CA VAL A 114 -9.43 -9.82 1.50
C VAL A 114 -8.94 -8.53 0.83
N ILE A 115 -9.66 -8.00 -0.15
CA ILE A 115 -9.27 -6.76 -0.82
C ILE A 115 -9.42 -5.54 0.12
N ASP A 116 -10.47 -5.46 0.93
CA ASP A 116 -10.60 -4.41 1.95
C ASP A 116 -9.46 -4.47 2.98
N GLY A 117 -9.08 -5.68 3.42
CA GLY A 117 -7.93 -5.90 4.29
C GLY A 117 -6.61 -5.45 3.66
N PHE A 118 -6.42 -5.72 2.36
CA PHE A 118 -5.27 -5.28 1.60
C PHE A 118 -5.21 -3.76 1.46
N ILE A 119 -6.32 -3.12 1.09
CA ILE A 119 -6.43 -1.65 0.95
C ILE A 119 -6.08 -0.98 2.28
N LYS A 120 -6.64 -1.46 3.38
CA LYS A 120 -6.36 -0.94 4.72
C LYS A 120 -4.89 -1.14 5.11
N SER A 121 -4.33 -2.33 4.89
CA SER A 121 -2.93 -2.64 5.19
C SER A 121 -1.96 -1.77 4.38
N LEU A 122 -2.28 -1.51 3.11
CA LEU A 122 -1.50 -0.60 2.27
C LEU A 122 -1.53 0.83 2.80
N ALA A 123 -2.72 1.35 3.12
CA ALA A 123 -2.88 2.70 3.65
C ALA A 123 -2.13 2.91 4.98
N GLU A 124 -2.23 1.96 5.91
CA GLU A 124 -1.51 1.98 7.19
C GLU A 124 0.01 1.92 6.98
N THR A 125 0.48 1.05 6.07
CA THR A 125 1.92 0.92 5.76
C THR A 125 2.48 2.22 5.18
N ILE A 126 1.83 2.83 4.19
CA ILE A 126 2.32 4.07 3.61
C ILE A 126 2.22 5.26 4.58
N SER A 127 1.28 5.24 5.52
CA SER A 127 1.21 6.21 6.62
C SER A 127 2.46 6.14 7.51
N ASP A 128 2.85 4.94 7.91
CA ASP A 128 4.06 4.73 8.70
C ASP A 128 5.33 5.09 7.92
N MET A 129 5.38 4.76 6.63
CA MET A 129 6.50 5.14 5.75
C MET A 129 6.55 6.65 5.51
N ALA A 130 5.40 7.33 5.41
CA ALA A 130 5.32 8.79 5.32
C ALA A 130 6.00 9.47 6.50
N LEU A 131 5.74 8.97 7.71
CA LEU A 131 6.34 9.49 8.95
C LEU A 131 7.80 9.05 9.11
N THR A 132 8.15 7.84 8.67
CA THR A 132 9.52 7.33 8.77
C THR A 132 10.50 8.09 7.88
N PHE A 133 10.11 8.38 6.64
CA PHE A 133 10.97 9.01 5.64
C PHE A 133 10.68 10.49 5.43
N ILE A 134 9.63 11.02 6.07
CA ILE A 134 9.17 12.40 5.88
C ILE A 134 9.11 12.73 4.37
N SER A 135 8.26 11.98 3.66
CA SER A 135 8.17 12.01 2.19
C SER A 135 7.43 13.24 1.65
N GLY A 136 7.98 14.44 1.89
CA GLY A 136 7.32 15.72 1.62
C GLY A 136 7.17 16.08 0.14
N ARG A 137 7.79 15.33 -0.79
CA ARG A 137 7.50 15.43 -2.23
C ARG A 137 6.38 14.49 -2.66
N GLY A 138 6.06 13.47 -1.85
CA GLY A 138 4.96 12.54 -2.04
C GLY A 138 5.32 11.07 -1.91
N ILE A 139 4.27 10.26 -1.84
CA ILE A 139 4.34 8.81 -1.89
C ILE A 139 3.71 8.34 -3.19
N TYR A 140 4.38 7.43 -3.87
CA TYR A 140 3.95 6.91 -5.17
C TYR A 140 3.84 5.40 -5.12
N ILE A 141 2.63 4.91 -5.43
CA ILE A 141 2.33 3.48 -5.44
C ILE A 141 2.39 3.01 -6.89
N ALA A 142 3.18 1.97 -7.16
CA ALA A 142 3.43 1.47 -8.51
C ALA A 142 2.87 0.06 -8.71
N GLY A 143 2.43 -0.24 -9.92
CA GLY A 143 2.09 -1.61 -10.33
C GLY A 143 0.69 -1.78 -10.89
N GLY A 144 0.54 -2.81 -11.77
CA GLY A 144 -0.73 -3.10 -12.45
C GLY A 144 -1.86 -3.47 -11.47
N LEU A 145 -1.56 -4.28 -10.47
CA LEU A 145 -2.51 -4.68 -9.43
C LEU A 145 -3.10 -3.45 -8.72
N ILE A 146 -2.25 -2.49 -8.34
CA ILE A 146 -2.71 -1.27 -7.66
C ILE A 146 -3.56 -0.40 -8.58
N ARG A 147 -3.21 -0.30 -9.86
CA ARG A 147 -4.04 0.44 -10.84
C ARG A 147 -5.44 -0.16 -10.96
N SER A 148 -5.56 -1.50 -10.95
CA SER A 148 -6.86 -2.18 -10.98
C SER A 148 -7.65 -1.94 -9.69
N ILE A 149 -7.03 -2.09 -8.52
CA ILE A 149 -7.66 -1.83 -7.21
C ILE A 149 -8.11 -0.36 -7.11
N PHE A 150 -7.29 0.59 -7.56
CA PHE A 150 -7.60 2.02 -7.51
C PHE A 150 -8.87 2.41 -8.27
N GLN A 151 -9.22 1.69 -9.35
CA GLN A 151 -10.43 1.96 -10.14
C GLN A 151 -11.72 1.60 -9.40
N ILE A 152 -11.63 0.69 -8.43
CA ILE A 152 -12.79 0.10 -7.74
C ILE A 152 -12.83 0.40 -6.24
N MET A 153 -11.71 0.81 -5.63
CA MET A 153 -11.65 1.09 -4.20
C MET A 153 -12.35 2.41 -3.83
N ASP A 154 -12.85 2.47 -2.60
CA ASP A 154 -13.29 3.70 -1.96
C ASP A 154 -12.08 4.55 -1.52
N LYS A 155 -11.86 5.67 -2.21
CA LYS A 155 -10.72 6.57 -1.96
C LYS A 155 -10.85 7.31 -0.62
N GLU A 156 -12.06 7.64 -0.19
CA GLU A 156 -12.29 8.34 1.08
C GLU A 156 -11.92 7.42 2.24
N LYS A 157 -12.35 6.16 2.16
CA LYS A 157 -12.01 5.12 3.13
C LYS A 157 -10.50 4.82 3.17
N PHE A 158 -9.83 4.81 2.00
CA PHE A 158 -8.37 4.68 1.93
C PHE A 158 -7.67 5.84 2.66
N ILE A 159 -8.12 7.08 2.46
CA ILE A 159 -7.57 8.26 3.11
C ILE A 159 -7.83 8.23 4.62
N GLU A 160 -9.01 7.77 5.04
CA GLU A 160 -9.33 7.55 6.47
C GLU A 160 -8.35 6.57 7.11
N TYR A 161 -8.08 5.43 6.47
CA TYR A 161 -7.07 4.46 6.94
C TYR A 161 -5.65 5.02 6.95
N PHE A 162 -5.31 5.85 5.96
CA PHE A 162 -4.01 6.52 5.91
C PHE A 162 -3.78 7.46 7.10
N TYR A 163 -4.79 8.20 7.50
CA TYR A 163 -4.69 9.05 8.70
C TYR A 163 -4.70 8.21 9.98
N GLY A 164 -5.56 7.20 10.06
CA GLY A 164 -5.68 6.32 11.21
C GLY A 164 -5.82 7.07 12.54
N ASP A 165 -5.55 6.38 13.64
CA ASP A 165 -5.51 6.97 14.99
C ASP A 165 -4.10 7.49 15.32
N LYS A 166 -3.70 8.59 14.68
CA LYS A 166 -2.40 9.24 14.89
C LYS A 166 -2.55 10.47 15.77
N LYS A 167 -1.46 10.84 16.47
CA LYS A 167 -1.43 12.10 17.25
C LYS A 167 -1.55 13.30 16.32
N LEU A 168 -2.15 14.39 16.80
CA LEU A 168 -2.40 15.61 16.02
C LEU A 168 -1.17 16.13 15.25
N VAL A 169 0.00 16.13 15.89
CA VAL A 169 1.25 16.58 15.23
C VAL A 169 1.63 15.71 14.04
N HIS A 170 1.34 14.41 14.09
CA HIS A 170 1.60 13.49 12.97
C HIS A 170 0.55 13.67 11.86
N LEU A 171 -0.71 13.92 12.23
CA LEU A 171 -1.77 14.23 11.26
C LEU A 171 -1.43 15.47 10.44
N GLN A 172 -0.88 16.53 11.04
CA GLN A 172 -0.44 17.73 10.32
C GLN A 172 0.63 17.42 9.25
N ILE A 173 1.55 16.48 9.53
CA ILE A 173 2.53 16.02 8.54
C ILE A 173 1.83 15.23 7.43
N LEU A 174 0.97 14.27 7.79
CA LEU A 174 0.25 13.42 6.84
C LEU A 174 -0.69 14.22 5.92
N GLU A 175 -1.28 15.30 6.42
CA GLU A 175 -2.10 16.22 5.62
C GLU A 175 -1.32 16.83 4.45
N MET A 176 -0.04 17.13 4.65
CA MET A 176 0.82 17.68 3.59
C MET A 176 1.33 16.63 2.59
N ILE A 177 1.28 15.36 2.91
CA ILE A 177 1.79 14.30 2.02
C ILE A 177 0.83 14.08 0.84
N LYS A 178 1.36 14.19 -0.38
CA LYS A 178 0.67 13.77 -1.60
C LYS A 178 0.79 12.26 -1.80
N ILE A 179 -0.29 11.61 -2.26
CA ILE A 179 -0.30 10.18 -2.61
C ILE A 179 -0.77 10.03 -4.05
N GLY A 180 0.04 9.36 -4.87
CA GLY A 180 -0.27 9.09 -6.27
C GLY A 180 0.01 7.65 -6.69
N ILE A 181 -0.60 7.22 -7.79
CA ILE A 181 -0.34 5.95 -8.46
C ILE A 181 0.38 6.23 -9.78
N VAL A 182 1.44 5.46 -10.05
CA VAL A 182 2.27 5.54 -11.23
C VAL A 182 2.30 4.25 -12.04
#